data_a2f895a2c958bce818a80c549ffac630
#
_entry.id   a2f895a2c958bce818a80c549ffac630
#
_cell.length_a   1.000
_cell.length_b   1.000
_cell.length_c   1.000
_cell.angle_alpha   90.00
_cell.angle_beta   90.00
_cell.angle_gamma   90.00
#
_symmetry.space_group_name_H-M   'P 1'
#
loop_
_entity.id
_entity.type
_entity.pdbx_description
1 polymer ?
#
loop_
_entity_poly.entity_id
_entity_poly.type
_entity_poly.pdbx_seq_one_letter_code
_entity_poly.pdbx_strand_id
1 'polypeptide(L)'
;MIINTRPHKQARKLSYKLEALNIEHTSFPLSDIRQRKNLTSSEIEILKDIHTFDGIAFTSAAAVKYGIKIVQDFISLEECNAKFLAVGPSTQENLSNHGLKGLIPKEFQSEGLGLLMQDEGLKKVIIFSNSWSEKSISSNEETEVVYIASHDLEINHEMVKNLQKELESSENIVFIYSTNIFDALTENLSKKALSSTTWIIPSTRIANHVSKVSSKIIQASSAIDEDMIDACIKIN
;
A
#
# COMPACT_ATOMS: atom_id res chain seq x y z
N MET A 1 13.42 -10.38 -18.47
CA MET A 1 13.79 -9.23 -17.59
C MET A 1 12.66 -8.94 -16.62
N ILE A 2 12.97 -8.59 -15.36
CA ILE A 2 11.96 -8.18 -14.35
C ILE A 2 11.72 -6.68 -14.43
N ILE A 3 10.44 -6.29 -14.39
CA ILE A 3 10.01 -4.89 -14.36
C ILE A 3 9.36 -4.59 -13.00
N ASN A 4 9.98 -3.65 -12.28
CA ASN A 4 9.53 -3.16 -10.99
C ASN A 4 8.70 -1.88 -11.16
N THR A 5 7.44 -1.91 -10.75
CA THR A 5 6.49 -0.80 -10.92
C THR A 5 6.24 0.02 -9.65
N ARG A 6 6.94 -0.27 -8.55
CA ARG A 6 6.76 0.43 -7.27
C ARG A 6 7.11 1.92 -7.36
N PRO A 7 6.54 2.77 -6.50
CA PRO A 7 6.96 4.16 -6.33
C PRO A 7 8.46 4.27 -6.05
N HIS A 8 9.09 5.36 -6.47
CA HIS A 8 10.56 5.55 -6.49
C HIS A 8 11.31 5.02 -5.25
N LYS A 9 10.86 5.34 -4.04
CA LYS A 9 11.55 4.92 -2.81
C LYS A 9 11.52 3.40 -2.61
N GLN A 10 10.36 2.77 -2.87
CA GLN A 10 10.20 1.31 -2.77
C GLN A 10 10.87 0.61 -3.95
N ALA A 11 10.78 1.19 -5.16
CA ALA A 11 11.45 0.67 -6.35
C ALA A 11 12.96 0.52 -6.13
N ARG A 12 13.60 1.54 -5.54
CA ARG A 12 15.03 1.51 -5.23
C ARG A 12 15.41 0.40 -4.25
N LYS A 13 14.59 0.18 -3.20
CA LYS A 13 14.82 -0.91 -2.24
C LYS A 13 14.75 -2.29 -2.90
N LEU A 14 13.74 -2.52 -3.74
CA LEU A 14 13.57 -3.76 -4.48
C LEU A 14 14.71 -3.97 -5.49
N SER A 15 15.14 -2.91 -6.20
CA SER A 15 16.28 -2.99 -7.13
C SER A 15 17.55 -3.47 -6.45
N TYR A 16 17.92 -2.94 -5.28
CA TYR A 16 19.07 -3.43 -4.52
C TYR A 16 19.00 -4.93 -4.18
N LYS A 17 17.80 -5.45 -3.87
CA LYS A 17 17.60 -6.88 -3.59
C LYS A 17 17.77 -7.73 -4.85
N LEU A 18 17.24 -7.27 -5.99
CA LEU A 18 17.38 -7.96 -7.29
C LEU A 18 18.84 -7.95 -7.76
N GLU A 19 19.54 -6.82 -7.60
CA GLU A 19 21.00 -6.70 -7.89
C GLU A 19 21.83 -7.67 -7.05
N ALA A 20 21.55 -7.76 -5.74
CA ALA A 20 22.23 -8.70 -4.85
C ALA A 20 22.05 -10.17 -5.24
N LEU A 21 20.96 -10.50 -5.95
CA LEU A 21 20.66 -11.82 -6.48
C LEU A 21 21.14 -12.00 -7.94
N ASN A 22 21.81 -11.02 -8.54
CA ASN A 22 22.21 -10.97 -9.94
C ASN A 22 21.03 -11.18 -10.91
N ILE A 23 19.85 -10.65 -10.56
CA ILE A 23 18.66 -10.74 -11.39
C ILE A 23 18.53 -9.48 -12.25
N GLU A 24 18.48 -9.68 -13.58
CA GLU A 24 18.29 -8.59 -14.53
C GLU A 24 16.91 -7.95 -14.36
N HIS A 25 16.90 -6.63 -14.12
CA HIS A 25 15.68 -5.89 -13.86
C HIS A 25 15.77 -4.44 -14.33
N THR A 26 14.62 -3.82 -14.45
CA THR A 26 14.47 -2.37 -14.65
C THR A 26 13.34 -1.82 -13.79
N SER A 27 13.36 -0.51 -13.51
CA SER A 27 12.33 0.14 -12.71
C SER A 27 11.57 1.19 -13.51
N PHE A 28 10.24 1.03 -13.53
CA PHE A 28 9.29 2.01 -14.02
C PHE A 28 8.38 2.43 -12.85
N PRO A 29 8.73 3.47 -12.09
CA PRO A 29 7.89 3.95 -10.99
C PRO A 29 6.57 4.51 -11.54
N LEU A 30 5.52 3.66 -11.59
CA LEU A 30 4.24 4.01 -12.20
C LEU A 30 3.36 4.90 -11.33
N SER A 31 3.77 5.15 -10.08
CA SER A 31 3.05 6.04 -9.17
C SER A 31 3.99 6.77 -8.23
N ASP A 32 3.54 7.93 -7.76
CA ASP A 32 4.18 8.72 -6.72
C ASP A 32 3.26 8.84 -5.50
N ILE A 33 3.86 8.83 -4.32
CA ILE A 33 3.15 9.02 -3.06
C ILE A 33 3.30 10.49 -2.66
N ARG A 34 2.17 11.21 -2.58
CA ARG A 34 2.14 12.63 -2.20
C ARG A 34 1.26 12.87 -0.99
N GLN A 35 1.65 13.83 -0.17
CA GLN A 35 0.79 14.31 0.91
C GLN A 35 -0.52 14.85 0.31
N ARG A 36 -1.64 14.45 0.88
CA ARG A 36 -2.93 15.04 0.54
C ARG A 36 -2.95 16.50 1.00
N LYS A 37 -3.30 17.40 0.08
CA LYS A 37 -3.21 18.85 0.35
C LYS A 37 -4.36 19.38 1.20
N ASN A 38 -5.57 18.85 1.01
CA ASN A 38 -6.76 19.40 1.63
C ASN A 38 -7.57 18.29 2.31
N LEU A 39 -7.92 18.52 3.55
CA LEU A 39 -8.93 17.76 4.28
C LEU A 39 -10.32 18.35 3.94
N THR A 40 -11.33 17.49 3.93
CA THR A 40 -12.73 17.94 3.82
C THR A 40 -13.19 18.60 5.12
N SER A 41 -14.26 19.40 5.06
CA SER A 41 -14.83 20.02 6.28
C SER A 41 -15.24 18.95 7.31
N SER A 42 -15.79 17.81 6.87
CA SER A 42 -16.16 16.71 7.76
C SER A 42 -14.95 16.05 8.42
N GLU A 43 -13.84 15.86 7.70
CA GLU A 43 -12.59 15.33 8.28
C GLU A 43 -11.99 16.29 9.30
N ILE A 44 -12.06 17.60 9.04
CA ILE A 44 -11.61 18.64 9.99
C ILE A 44 -12.44 18.60 11.29
N GLU A 45 -13.77 18.49 11.19
CA GLU A 45 -14.63 18.39 12.37
C GLU A 45 -14.33 17.13 13.19
N ILE A 46 -14.10 15.99 12.54
CA ILE A 46 -13.70 14.76 13.23
C ILE A 46 -12.34 14.93 13.93
N LEU A 47 -11.38 15.57 13.28
CA LEU A 47 -10.03 15.76 13.83
C LEU A 47 -9.99 16.78 14.97
N LYS A 48 -10.90 17.74 15.04
CA LYS A 48 -11.05 18.61 16.23
C LYS A 48 -11.37 17.82 17.49
N ASP A 49 -12.08 16.71 17.34
CA ASP A 49 -12.47 15.82 18.44
C ASP A 49 -11.52 14.61 18.58
N ILE A 50 -10.31 14.68 18.02
CA ILE A 50 -9.34 13.57 18.00
C ILE A 50 -9.02 13.04 19.41
N HIS A 51 -9.09 13.88 20.43
CA HIS A 51 -8.88 13.52 21.83
C HIS A 51 -9.93 12.54 22.39
N THR A 52 -11.06 12.36 21.69
CA THR A 52 -12.12 11.40 22.05
C THR A 52 -11.91 10.01 21.47
N PHE A 53 -10.89 9.81 20.64
CA PHE A 53 -10.60 8.54 20.01
C PHE A 53 -9.70 7.67 20.89
N ASP A 54 -10.03 6.39 20.99
CA ASP A 54 -9.25 5.39 21.75
C ASP A 54 -8.03 4.92 20.96
N GLY A 55 -8.10 4.96 19.62
CA GLY A 55 -7.05 4.49 18.75
C GLY A 55 -6.84 5.34 17.50
N ILE A 56 -5.57 5.39 17.06
CA ILE A 56 -5.14 5.96 15.79
C ILE A 56 -4.32 4.93 15.06
N ALA A 57 -4.87 4.41 13.95
CA ALA A 57 -4.28 3.34 13.17
C ALA A 57 -3.70 3.83 11.84
N PHE A 58 -2.63 3.19 11.41
CA PHE A 58 -1.94 3.51 10.15
C PHE A 58 -1.78 2.27 9.29
N THR A 59 -2.22 2.36 8.04
CA THR A 59 -2.20 1.24 7.09
C THR A 59 -0.89 1.10 6.32
N SER A 60 0.04 2.03 6.47
CA SER A 60 1.35 1.99 5.79
C SER A 60 2.35 2.98 6.41
N ALA A 61 3.65 2.81 6.09
CA ALA A 61 4.68 3.78 6.44
C ALA A 61 4.41 5.19 5.88
N ALA A 62 3.77 5.31 4.72
CA ALA A 62 3.35 6.60 4.16
C ALA A 62 2.18 7.19 4.96
N ALA A 63 1.24 6.34 5.42
CA ALA A 63 0.16 6.79 6.28
C ALA A 63 0.70 7.37 7.60
N VAL A 64 1.74 6.77 8.20
CA VAL A 64 2.43 7.34 9.38
C VAL A 64 3.05 8.68 9.02
N LYS A 65 3.90 8.71 7.97
CA LYS A 65 4.64 9.92 7.57
C LYS A 65 3.74 11.15 7.40
N TYR A 66 2.57 10.97 6.79
CA TYR A 66 1.65 12.07 6.47
C TYR A 66 0.53 12.21 7.49
N GLY A 67 0.05 11.11 8.07
CA GLY A 67 -1.00 11.13 9.08
C GLY A 67 -0.54 11.72 10.41
N ILE A 68 0.69 11.45 10.85
CA ILE A 68 1.24 12.08 12.07
C ILE A 68 1.26 13.61 11.96
N LYS A 69 1.59 14.15 10.78
CA LYS A 69 1.54 15.60 10.56
C LYS A 69 0.11 16.15 10.72
N ILE A 70 -0.88 15.41 10.17
CA ILE A 70 -2.29 15.78 10.32
C ILE A 70 -2.68 15.73 11.81
N VAL A 71 -2.30 14.69 12.56
CA VAL A 71 -2.58 14.58 13.99
C VAL A 71 -2.00 15.79 14.75
N GLN A 72 -0.74 16.16 14.46
CA GLN A 72 -0.04 17.27 15.12
C GLN A 72 -0.66 18.64 14.82
N ASP A 73 -1.42 18.80 13.74
CA ASP A 73 -2.16 20.03 13.45
C ASP A 73 -3.36 20.24 14.42
N PHE A 74 -3.80 19.18 15.13
CA PHE A 74 -4.97 19.21 16.01
C PHE A 74 -4.65 18.91 17.49
N ILE A 75 -3.60 18.11 17.77
CA ILE A 75 -3.21 17.75 19.14
C ILE A 75 -1.71 17.50 19.22
N SER A 76 -1.09 17.85 20.34
CA SER A 76 0.28 17.41 20.65
C SER A 76 0.33 15.89 20.82
N LEU A 77 1.34 15.23 20.26
CA LEU A 77 1.51 13.77 20.40
C LEU A 77 1.71 13.35 21.87
N GLU A 78 2.24 14.24 22.71
CA GLU A 78 2.45 14.01 24.14
C GLU A 78 1.13 14.04 24.93
N GLU A 79 0.15 14.79 24.44
CA GLU A 79 -1.20 14.91 25.03
C GLU A 79 -2.18 13.89 24.46
N CYS A 80 -1.79 13.17 23.42
CA CYS A 80 -2.63 12.19 22.75
C CYS A 80 -2.68 10.88 23.56
N ASN A 81 -3.84 10.59 24.17
CA ASN A 81 -4.06 9.38 24.96
C ASN A 81 -4.45 8.15 24.10
N ALA A 82 -4.67 8.33 22.80
CA ALA A 82 -5.03 7.25 21.90
C ALA A 82 -3.90 6.22 21.76
N LYS A 83 -4.24 4.95 21.68
CA LYS A 83 -3.28 3.90 21.31
C LYS A 83 -2.94 4.01 19.82
N PHE A 84 -1.64 4.01 19.51
CA PHE A 84 -1.20 4.00 18.12
C PHE A 84 -1.11 2.57 17.61
N LEU A 85 -1.71 2.30 16.42
CA LEU A 85 -1.73 0.99 15.81
C LEU A 85 -1.08 1.06 14.41
N ALA A 86 -0.37 0.00 14.06
CA ALA A 86 0.26 -0.17 12.76
C ALA A 86 -0.15 -1.50 12.14
N VAL A 87 -0.45 -1.52 10.84
CA VAL A 87 -0.84 -2.76 10.14
C VAL A 87 0.27 -3.82 10.12
N GLY A 88 1.52 -3.43 10.32
CA GLY A 88 2.65 -4.35 10.29
C GLY A 88 3.99 -3.70 10.67
N PRO A 89 5.09 -4.51 10.66
CA PRO A 89 6.40 -4.13 11.21
C PRO A 89 6.99 -2.85 10.62
N SER A 90 6.97 -2.69 9.29
CA SER A 90 7.51 -1.48 8.64
C SER A 90 6.74 -0.21 9.01
N THR A 91 5.42 -0.32 9.26
CA THR A 91 4.59 0.79 9.72
C THR A 91 4.89 1.12 11.19
N GLN A 92 5.07 0.08 12.03
CA GLN A 92 5.47 0.23 13.43
C GLN A 92 6.84 0.90 13.56
N GLU A 93 7.83 0.48 12.76
CA GLU A 93 9.16 1.11 12.72
C GLU A 93 9.05 2.61 12.42
N ASN A 94 8.19 2.99 11.47
CA ASN A 94 7.95 4.42 11.18
C ASN A 94 7.30 5.15 12.37
N LEU A 95 6.38 4.55 13.12
CA LEU A 95 5.85 5.13 14.37
C LEU A 95 6.97 5.32 15.40
N SER A 96 7.84 4.33 15.56
CA SER A 96 8.99 4.39 16.48
C SER A 96 9.94 5.53 16.14
N ASN A 97 10.12 5.87 14.86
CA ASN A 97 10.91 7.00 14.41
C ASN A 97 10.31 8.37 14.82
N HIS A 98 9.03 8.40 15.19
CA HIS A 98 8.35 9.56 15.79
C HIS A 98 8.27 9.48 17.33
N GLY A 99 8.96 8.52 17.96
CA GLY A 99 8.92 8.30 19.41
C GLY A 99 7.63 7.62 19.90
N LEU A 100 6.81 7.07 19.00
CA LEU A 100 5.52 6.49 19.34
C LEU A 100 5.62 4.96 19.43
N LYS A 101 4.98 4.39 20.46
CA LYS A 101 4.86 2.94 20.59
C LYS A 101 3.62 2.47 19.81
N GLY A 102 3.86 1.84 18.65
CA GLY A 102 2.78 1.26 17.84
C GLY A 102 2.49 -0.19 18.21
N LEU A 103 1.21 -0.54 18.36
CA LEU A 103 0.74 -1.91 18.44
C LEU A 103 0.64 -2.51 17.03
N ILE A 104 0.96 -3.79 16.85
CA ILE A 104 0.81 -4.50 15.59
C ILE A 104 -0.01 -5.78 15.78
N PRO A 105 -0.84 -6.16 14.78
CA PRO A 105 -1.57 -7.43 14.82
C PRO A 105 -0.63 -8.62 14.63
N LYS A 106 -1.10 -9.81 14.94
CA LYS A 106 -0.40 -11.08 14.66
C LYS A 106 -0.35 -11.36 13.15
N GLU A 107 -1.41 -11.02 12.45
CA GLU A 107 -1.52 -11.11 10.98
C GLU A 107 -1.46 -9.70 10.38
N PHE A 108 -0.47 -9.45 9.52
CA PHE A 108 -0.16 -8.11 8.99
C PHE A 108 -1.07 -7.75 7.80
N GLN A 109 -2.39 -7.79 8.03
CA GLN A 109 -3.44 -7.48 7.06
C GLN A 109 -4.54 -6.63 7.70
N SER A 110 -5.48 -6.15 6.88
CA SER A 110 -6.60 -5.34 7.35
C SER A 110 -7.47 -6.05 8.39
N GLU A 111 -7.71 -7.34 8.20
CA GLU A 111 -8.47 -8.20 9.10
C GLU A 111 -7.78 -8.32 10.46
N GLY A 112 -6.46 -8.53 10.45
CA GLY A 112 -5.66 -8.59 11.68
C GLY A 112 -5.70 -7.28 12.47
N LEU A 113 -5.71 -6.13 11.77
CA LEU A 113 -5.85 -4.82 12.43
C LEU A 113 -7.23 -4.68 13.10
N GLY A 114 -8.29 -5.19 12.46
CA GLY A 114 -9.65 -5.24 13.04
C GLY A 114 -9.69 -6.07 14.34
N LEU A 115 -9.08 -7.27 14.32
CA LEU A 115 -8.97 -8.12 15.51
C LEU A 115 -8.16 -7.45 16.62
N LEU A 116 -7.06 -6.77 16.30
CA LEU A 116 -6.25 -6.04 17.28
C LEU A 116 -7.06 -4.93 17.95
N MET A 117 -7.86 -4.16 17.19
CA MET A 117 -8.75 -3.13 17.78
C MET A 117 -9.74 -3.74 18.76
N GLN A 118 -10.29 -4.91 18.44
CA GLN A 118 -11.20 -5.65 19.31
C GLN A 118 -10.50 -6.17 20.58
N ASP A 119 -9.35 -6.81 20.44
CA ASP A 119 -8.55 -7.34 21.56
C ASP A 119 -8.13 -6.22 22.54
N GLU A 120 -7.85 -5.02 22.01
CA GLU A 120 -7.49 -3.83 22.79
C GLU A 120 -8.72 -3.09 23.36
N GLY A 121 -9.94 -3.52 23.06
CA GLY A 121 -11.21 -2.95 23.54
C GLY A 121 -11.49 -1.54 23.03
N LEU A 122 -10.97 -1.18 21.84
CA LEU A 122 -11.12 0.16 21.28
C LEU A 122 -12.53 0.36 20.74
N LYS A 123 -13.18 1.47 21.12
CA LYS A 123 -14.55 1.79 20.70
C LYS A 123 -14.60 2.81 19.58
N LYS A 124 -13.59 3.67 19.46
CA LYS A 124 -13.54 4.73 18.45
C LYS A 124 -12.13 4.87 17.90
N VAL A 125 -11.95 4.61 16.61
CA VAL A 125 -10.63 4.54 15.96
C VAL A 125 -10.60 5.36 14.67
N ILE A 126 -9.57 6.22 14.53
CA ILE A 126 -9.22 6.84 13.26
C ILE A 126 -8.23 5.95 12.53
N ILE A 127 -8.49 5.68 11.24
CA ILE A 127 -7.58 4.96 10.36
C ILE A 127 -7.03 5.89 9.28
N PHE A 128 -5.73 6.15 9.34
CA PHE A 128 -5.03 6.85 8.27
C PHE A 128 -4.61 5.89 7.17
N SER A 129 -5.01 6.21 5.92
CA SER A 129 -4.74 5.42 4.73
C SER A 129 -4.41 6.30 3.53
N ASN A 130 -4.27 5.71 2.33
CA ASN A 130 -4.26 6.46 1.08
C ASN A 130 -5.69 6.67 0.56
N SER A 131 -5.87 7.62 -0.36
CA SER A 131 -7.18 7.96 -0.94
C SER A 131 -7.82 6.84 -1.77
N TRP A 132 -7.03 5.84 -2.22
CA TRP A 132 -7.50 4.70 -3.02
C TRP A 132 -7.76 3.45 -2.18
N SER A 133 -7.48 3.50 -0.87
CA SER A 133 -7.73 2.35 0.00
C SER A 133 -9.23 2.06 0.10
N GLU A 134 -9.58 0.80 -0.14
CA GLU A 134 -10.90 0.32 0.22
C GLU A 134 -11.08 0.43 1.74
N LYS A 135 -12.22 0.92 2.18
CA LYS A 135 -12.59 1.00 3.60
C LYS A 135 -13.03 -0.38 4.08
N SER A 136 -12.11 -1.33 4.10
CA SER A 136 -12.39 -2.77 4.25
C SER A 136 -11.92 -3.37 5.58
N ILE A 137 -11.46 -2.55 6.52
CA ILE A 137 -11.13 -3.09 7.85
C ILE A 137 -12.46 -3.36 8.53
N SER A 138 -12.82 -4.64 8.64
CA SER A 138 -13.98 -5.09 9.38
C SER A 138 -13.74 -4.83 10.87
N SER A 139 -14.37 -3.79 11.40
CA SER A 139 -14.60 -3.69 12.83
C SER A 139 -15.82 -4.54 13.18
N ASN A 140 -15.86 -5.07 14.41
CA ASN A 140 -17.13 -5.58 14.94
C ASN A 140 -18.14 -4.42 15.05
N GLU A 141 -19.41 -4.72 15.26
CA GLU A 141 -20.48 -3.71 15.41
C GLU A 141 -20.24 -2.74 16.60
N GLU A 142 -19.27 -3.03 17.47
CA GLU A 142 -18.96 -2.26 18.67
C GLU A 142 -17.87 -1.19 18.49
N THR A 143 -17.09 -1.21 17.38
CA THR A 143 -16.02 -0.24 17.13
C THR A 143 -16.41 0.72 16.01
N GLU A 144 -16.55 2.00 16.33
CA GLU A 144 -16.71 3.07 15.35
C GLU A 144 -15.35 3.33 14.66
N VAL A 145 -15.31 3.18 13.33
CA VAL A 145 -14.10 3.39 12.53
C VAL A 145 -14.30 4.54 11.56
N VAL A 146 -13.39 5.50 11.65
CA VAL A 146 -13.33 6.66 10.73
C VAL A 146 -12.07 6.58 9.88
N TYR A 147 -12.23 6.70 8.56
CA TYR A 147 -11.10 6.71 7.62
C TYR A 147 -10.75 8.13 7.18
N ILE A 148 -9.47 8.45 7.29
CA ILE A 148 -8.89 9.71 6.80
C ILE A 148 -7.78 9.40 5.82
N ALA A 149 -7.90 9.90 4.59
CA ALA A 149 -6.84 9.78 3.62
C ALA A 149 -5.72 10.79 3.95
N SER A 150 -4.56 10.29 4.34
CA SER A 150 -3.38 11.12 4.67
C SER A 150 -2.52 11.45 3.44
N HIS A 151 -2.61 10.63 2.40
CA HIS A 151 -1.81 10.78 1.19
C HIS A 151 -2.53 10.23 -0.04
N ASP A 152 -2.09 10.71 -1.19
CA ASP A 152 -2.56 10.28 -2.50
C ASP A 152 -1.50 9.43 -3.20
N LEU A 153 -1.96 8.52 -4.05
CA LEU A 153 -1.15 7.85 -5.05
C LEU A 153 -1.47 8.50 -6.40
N GLU A 154 -0.52 9.21 -6.98
CA GLU A 154 -0.66 9.79 -8.32
C GLU A 154 -0.03 8.86 -9.35
N ILE A 155 -0.76 8.56 -10.45
CA ILE A 155 -0.23 7.76 -11.56
C ILE A 155 0.76 8.62 -12.35
N ASN A 156 1.94 8.07 -12.62
CA ASN A 156 2.92 8.67 -13.51
C ASN A 156 2.63 8.25 -14.95
N HIS A 157 1.79 9.02 -15.63
CA HIS A 157 1.34 8.71 -17.00
C HIS A 157 2.48 8.64 -18.03
N GLU A 158 3.57 9.36 -17.83
CA GLU A 158 4.75 9.27 -18.69
C GLU A 158 5.42 7.91 -18.55
N MET A 159 5.66 7.46 -17.31
CA MET A 159 6.23 6.14 -17.04
C MET A 159 5.31 5.02 -17.50
N VAL A 160 3.99 5.18 -17.36
CA VAL A 160 3.00 4.23 -17.91
C VAL A 160 3.19 4.07 -19.42
N LYS A 161 3.22 5.19 -20.17
CA LYS A 161 3.43 5.17 -21.63
C LYS A 161 4.76 4.54 -22.03
N ASN A 162 5.84 4.81 -21.29
CA ASN A 162 7.15 4.25 -21.56
C ASN A 162 7.16 2.74 -21.34
N LEU A 163 6.56 2.27 -20.25
CA LEU A 163 6.43 0.84 -19.99
C LEU A 163 5.51 0.15 -21.01
N GLN A 164 4.42 0.77 -21.43
CA GLN A 164 3.56 0.23 -22.48
C GLN A 164 4.35 -0.08 -23.77
N LYS A 165 5.21 0.86 -24.21
CA LYS A 165 6.07 0.65 -25.38
C LYS A 165 7.02 -0.54 -25.19
N GLU A 166 7.60 -0.70 -24.00
CA GLU A 166 8.47 -1.82 -23.67
C GLU A 166 7.72 -3.16 -23.75
N LEU A 167 6.51 -3.24 -23.20
CA LEU A 167 5.69 -4.44 -23.19
C LEU A 167 5.18 -4.85 -24.57
N GLU A 168 5.05 -3.91 -25.53
CA GLU A 168 4.72 -4.23 -26.92
C GLU A 168 5.89 -4.87 -27.69
N SER A 169 7.13 -4.66 -27.24
CA SER A 169 8.34 -5.08 -27.96
C SER A 169 8.94 -6.40 -27.46
N SER A 170 8.73 -6.77 -26.21
CA SER A 170 9.39 -7.91 -25.56
C SER A 170 8.54 -8.65 -24.55
N GLU A 171 8.90 -9.92 -24.28
CA GLU A 171 8.32 -10.67 -23.16
C GLU A 171 8.97 -10.22 -21.85
N ASN A 172 8.13 -9.86 -20.88
CA ASN A 172 8.58 -9.33 -19.60
C ASN A 172 7.83 -9.96 -18.43
N ILE A 173 8.46 -9.89 -17.26
CA ILE A 173 7.85 -10.22 -15.97
C ILE A 173 7.62 -8.91 -15.25
N VAL A 174 6.36 -8.59 -14.94
CA VAL A 174 5.99 -7.30 -14.32
C VAL A 174 5.44 -7.52 -12.92
N PHE A 175 6.01 -6.83 -11.95
CA PHE A 175 5.51 -6.82 -10.57
C PHE A 175 4.40 -5.77 -10.45
N ILE A 176 3.19 -6.19 -10.08
CA ILE A 176 2.01 -5.34 -9.89
C ILE A 176 1.54 -5.42 -8.45
N TYR A 177 1.39 -4.26 -7.80
CA TYR A 177 1.00 -4.14 -6.39
C TYR A 177 -0.38 -3.49 -6.19
N SER A 178 -1.03 -3.03 -7.28
CA SER A 178 -2.31 -2.31 -7.22
C SER A 178 -3.12 -2.55 -8.49
N THR A 179 -4.43 -2.75 -8.34
CA THR A 179 -5.37 -2.86 -9.46
C THR A 179 -5.41 -1.58 -10.29
N ASN A 180 -5.38 -0.40 -9.66
CA ASN A 180 -5.41 0.88 -10.37
C ASN A 180 -4.17 1.09 -11.25
N ILE A 181 -3.00 0.64 -10.79
CA ILE A 181 -1.77 0.68 -11.58
C ILE A 181 -1.86 -0.31 -12.75
N PHE A 182 -2.40 -1.52 -12.50
CA PHE A 182 -2.63 -2.49 -13.54
C PHE A 182 -3.57 -1.96 -14.63
N ASP A 183 -4.70 -1.38 -14.23
CA ASP A 183 -5.68 -0.80 -15.16
C ASP A 183 -5.06 0.31 -16.01
N ALA A 184 -4.38 1.27 -15.36
CA ALA A 184 -3.71 2.36 -16.06
C ALA A 184 -2.64 1.86 -17.05
N LEU A 185 -1.91 0.79 -16.71
CA LEU A 185 -0.90 0.20 -17.57
C LEU A 185 -1.52 -0.55 -18.75
N THR A 186 -2.62 -1.26 -18.53
CA THR A 186 -3.20 -2.18 -19.51
C THR A 186 -4.24 -1.53 -20.42
N GLU A 187 -4.73 -0.35 -20.11
CA GLU A 187 -5.80 0.37 -20.82
C GLU A 187 -5.57 0.44 -22.34
N ASN A 188 -4.31 0.60 -22.78
CA ASN A 188 -3.95 0.74 -24.19
C ASN A 188 -2.99 -0.35 -24.71
N LEU A 189 -2.78 -1.43 -23.95
CA LEU A 189 -1.94 -2.54 -24.38
C LEU A 189 -2.65 -3.42 -25.40
N SER A 190 -1.90 -3.91 -26.40
CA SER A 190 -2.40 -4.92 -27.32
C SER A 190 -2.68 -6.27 -26.62
N LYS A 191 -3.58 -7.07 -27.18
CA LYS A 191 -3.83 -8.44 -26.70
C LYS A 191 -2.55 -9.29 -26.72
N LYS A 192 -1.65 -9.04 -27.67
CA LYS A 192 -0.36 -9.71 -27.76
C LYS A 192 0.50 -9.37 -26.55
N ALA A 193 0.69 -8.10 -26.22
CA ALA A 193 1.48 -7.66 -25.07
C ALA A 193 0.90 -8.19 -23.74
N LEU A 194 -0.43 -8.15 -23.58
CA LEU A 194 -1.11 -8.73 -22.41
C LEU A 194 -0.85 -10.23 -22.26
N SER A 195 -0.88 -11.00 -23.36
CA SER A 195 -0.67 -12.45 -23.33
C SER A 195 0.80 -12.87 -23.23
N SER A 196 1.73 -12.03 -23.66
CA SER A 196 3.18 -12.29 -23.55
C SER A 196 3.76 -11.91 -22.20
N THR A 197 3.14 -10.93 -21.48
CA THR A 197 3.61 -10.48 -20.17
C THR A 197 3.19 -11.43 -19.05
N THR A 198 4.15 -11.77 -18.17
CA THR A 198 3.89 -12.51 -16.92
C THR A 198 3.72 -11.52 -15.77
N TRP A 199 2.60 -11.61 -15.08
CA TRP A 199 2.23 -10.71 -13.98
C TRP A 199 2.49 -11.36 -12.63
N ILE A 200 3.40 -10.82 -11.83
CA ILE A 200 3.61 -11.23 -10.44
C ILE A 200 2.79 -10.30 -9.54
N ILE A 201 1.92 -10.89 -8.73
CA ILE A 201 0.95 -10.14 -7.92
C ILE A 201 0.91 -10.65 -6.48
N PRO A 202 0.64 -9.77 -5.47
CA PRO A 202 0.80 -10.11 -4.06
C PRO A 202 -0.43 -10.70 -3.37
N SER A 203 -1.58 -10.79 -4.04
CA SER A 203 -2.82 -11.20 -3.37
C SER A 203 -3.87 -11.76 -4.33
N THR A 204 -4.76 -12.61 -3.79
CA THR A 204 -5.90 -13.18 -4.53
C THR A 204 -6.83 -12.10 -5.09
N ARG A 205 -7.02 -10.98 -4.37
CA ARG A 205 -7.83 -9.86 -4.86
C ARG A 205 -7.27 -9.29 -6.18
N ILE A 206 -5.97 -9.04 -6.24
CA ILE A 206 -5.33 -8.54 -7.45
C ILE A 206 -5.31 -9.63 -8.53
N ALA A 207 -5.08 -10.91 -8.17
CA ALA A 207 -5.14 -12.03 -9.10
C ALA A 207 -6.49 -12.12 -9.82
N ASN A 208 -7.58 -12.07 -9.06
CA ASN A 208 -8.94 -12.10 -9.61
C ASN A 208 -9.23 -10.90 -10.53
N HIS A 209 -8.62 -9.76 -10.28
CA HIS A 209 -8.74 -8.59 -11.15
C HIS A 209 -7.95 -8.78 -12.46
N VAL A 210 -6.69 -9.16 -12.35
CA VAL A 210 -5.77 -9.37 -13.49
C VAL A 210 -6.22 -10.51 -14.40
N SER A 211 -6.82 -11.58 -13.84
CA SER A 211 -7.29 -12.75 -14.59
C SER A 211 -8.39 -12.45 -15.61
N LYS A 212 -9.06 -11.30 -15.48
CA LYS A 212 -10.07 -10.85 -16.45
C LYS A 212 -9.47 -10.45 -17.79
N VAL A 213 -8.16 -10.13 -17.84
CA VAL A 213 -7.48 -9.63 -19.04
C VAL A 213 -6.22 -10.41 -19.41
N SER A 214 -5.62 -11.16 -18.50
CA SER A 214 -4.44 -11.98 -18.75
C SER A 214 -4.49 -13.32 -18.02
N SER A 215 -3.90 -14.34 -18.63
CA SER A 215 -3.79 -15.70 -18.06
C SER A 215 -2.41 -16.01 -17.48
N LYS A 216 -1.38 -15.21 -17.79
CA LYS A 216 -0.01 -15.40 -17.26
C LYS A 216 0.16 -14.69 -15.92
N ILE A 217 -0.39 -15.28 -14.86
CA ILE A 217 -0.39 -14.69 -13.51
C ILE A 217 0.30 -15.65 -12.55
N ILE A 218 1.13 -15.09 -11.68
CA ILE A 218 1.75 -15.81 -10.59
C ILE A 218 1.50 -15.01 -9.31
N GLN A 219 0.87 -15.65 -8.34
CA GLN A 219 0.59 -15.05 -7.07
C GLN A 219 1.74 -15.34 -6.08
N ALA A 220 2.33 -14.29 -5.53
CA ALA A 220 3.24 -14.35 -4.40
C ALA A 220 2.47 -14.59 -3.09
N SER A 221 3.15 -15.06 -2.05
CA SER A 221 2.56 -15.28 -0.73
C SER A 221 2.17 -13.98 -0.02
N SER A 222 2.87 -12.88 -0.31
CA SER A 222 2.53 -11.54 0.20
C SER A 222 3.10 -10.41 -0.68
N ALA A 223 2.87 -9.15 -0.25
CA ALA A 223 3.42 -7.95 -0.90
C ALA A 223 4.86 -7.61 -0.48
N ILE A 224 5.49 -8.45 0.32
CA ILE A 224 6.89 -8.29 0.74
C ILE A 224 7.79 -8.57 -0.48
N ASP A 225 8.89 -7.81 -0.59
CA ASP A 225 9.77 -7.91 -1.75
C ASP A 225 10.33 -9.32 -1.96
N GLU A 226 10.71 -10.01 -0.87
CA GLU A 226 11.23 -11.36 -0.87
C GLU A 226 10.21 -12.36 -1.47
N ASP A 227 8.96 -12.29 -1.04
CA ASP A 227 7.89 -13.15 -1.54
C ASP A 227 7.60 -12.93 -3.02
N MET A 228 7.65 -11.67 -3.47
CA MET A 228 7.48 -11.31 -4.89
C MET A 228 8.66 -11.83 -5.75
N ILE A 229 9.88 -11.73 -5.23
CA ILE A 229 11.09 -12.26 -5.88
C ILE A 229 11.03 -13.79 -5.93
N ASP A 230 10.70 -14.45 -4.83
CA ASP A 230 10.59 -15.92 -4.75
C ASP A 230 9.54 -16.46 -5.72
N ALA A 231 8.41 -15.78 -5.86
CA ALA A 231 7.38 -16.13 -6.84
C ALA A 231 7.91 -16.05 -8.28
N CYS A 232 8.81 -15.11 -8.56
CA CYS A 232 9.44 -14.96 -9.87
C CYS A 232 10.52 -16.02 -10.12
N ILE A 233 11.36 -16.35 -9.13
CA ILE A 233 12.45 -17.34 -9.30
C ILE A 233 11.90 -18.76 -9.56
N LYS A 234 10.74 -19.10 -8.99
CA LYS A 234 10.09 -20.41 -9.18
C LYS A 234 9.61 -20.69 -10.62
N ILE A 235 9.68 -19.70 -11.52
CA ILE A 235 9.26 -19.84 -12.93
C ILE A 235 10.45 -20.28 -13.82
N ASN A 236 11.68 -20.00 -13.39
CA ASN A 236 12.92 -20.33 -14.09
C ASN A 236 13.50 -21.63 -13.53
#